data_ba61d88ebe020d08d2e8dfbbcab423ec
#
_entry.id   ba61d88ebe020d08d2e8dfbbcab423ec
#
_cell.length_a   1.000
_cell.length_b   1.000
_cell.length_c   1.000
_cell.angle_alpha   90.00
_cell.angle_beta   90.00
_cell.angle_gamma   90.00
#
_symmetry.space_group_name_H-M   'P 1'
#
loop_
_entity.id
_entity.type
_entity.pdbx_description
1 polymer ?
#
loop_
_entity_poly.entity_id
_entity_poly.type
_entity_poly.pdbx_seq_one_letter_code
_entity_poly.pdbx_strand_id
1 'polypeptide(L)'
;MKKGFALLLVLCLLLTGCDLIPAKSTAPPETEPVTEAPTEAPTEPPTEAPTEPVYYNPLTGERIDAPLTTRVYGVSINNLKDALPRIGVCQADIYLETFVNGSIVRGLALFADPSDVSVIGPVRSTRYMFTDLALHYDLIMVHAGGSHVVLGDVRTRGADGFNIDTQDSTYYSFRDMDRYKNHYGWEHCLF
;
A
#
# COMPACT_ATOMS: atom_id res chain seq x y z
N MET A 1 49.87 -17.25 -2.56
CA MET A 1 48.68 -17.57 -3.35
C MET A 1 48.09 -16.29 -3.94
N LYS A 2 48.78 -15.61 -4.87
CA LYS A 2 48.44 -14.29 -5.45
C LYS A 2 48.67 -14.22 -6.95
N LYS A 3 48.36 -15.24 -7.74
CA LYS A 3 48.58 -15.27 -9.21
C LYS A 3 47.39 -15.76 -10.05
N GLY A 4 46.17 -15.88 -9.48
CA GLY A 4 44.98 -16.38 -10.20
C GLY A 4 43.95 -15.33 -10.61
N PHE A 5 44.08 -14.06 -10.20
CA PHE A 5 43.01 -13.04 -10.39
C PHE A 5 43.18 -12.12 -11.60
N ALA A 6 44.30 -12.21 -12.29
CA ALA A 6 44.62 -11.31 -13.41
C ALA A 6 44.22 -11.83 -14.80
N LEU A 7 43.77 -13.08 -14.92
CA LEU A 7 43.49 -13.69 -16.25
C LEU A 7 41.99 -13.61 -16.64
N LEU A 8 41.09 -13.25 -15.74
CA LEU A 8 39.67 -13.19 -16.04
C LEU A 8 39.17 -11.83 -16.59
N LEU A 9 40.01 -10.79 -16.51
CA LEU A 9 39.65 -9.43 -16.91
C LEU A 9 39.99 -9.08 -18.37
N VAL A 10 40.73 -9.94 -19.08
CA VAL A 10 41.18 -9.69 -20.48
C VAL A 10 40.24 -10.33 -21.53
N LEU A 11 39.34 -11.24 -21.12
CA LEU A 11 38.47 -11.96 -22.06
C LEU A 11 37.13 -11.26 -22.38
N CYS A 12 36.78 -10.16 -21.69
CA CYS A 12 35.52 -9.43 -21.91
C CYS A 12 35.60 -8.25 -22.89
N LEU A 13 36.75 -8.01 -23.53
CA LEU A 13 36.97 -6.81 -24.37
C LEU A 13 37.02 -7.06 -25.88
N LEU A 14 36.65 -8.24 -26.37
CA LEU A 14 36.78 -8.58 -27.80
C LEU A 14 35.44 -8.90 -28.52
N LEU A 15 34.30 -8.44 -28.04
CA LEU A 15 33.02 -8.65 -28.73
C LEU A 15 32.24 -7.35 -28.94
N THR A 16 32.83 -6.33 -29.55
CA THR A 16 32.08 -5.21 -30.14
C THR A 16 32.53 -5.01 -31.58
N GLY A 17 31.99 -5.85 -32.47
CA GLY A 17 32.03 -5.61 -33.90
C GLY A 17 30.72 -4.94 -34.34
N CYS A 18 30.77 -3.64 -34.65
CA CYS A 18 29.68 -2.94 -35.34
C CYS A 18 29.89 -3.07 -36.83
N ASP A 19 29.06 -3.81 -37.54
CA ASP A 19 28.97 -3.79 -38.99
C ASP A 19 28.26 -2.52 -39.48
N LEU A 20 28.99 -1.63 -40.13
CA LEU A 20 28.46 -0.50 -40.87
C LEU A 20 27.98 -0.99 -42.25
N ILE A 21 26.69 -0.96 -42.49
CA ILE A 21 26.08 -1.15 -43.82
C ILE A 21 25.95 0.21 -44.51
N PRO A 22 26.54 0.43 -45.70
CA PRO A 22 26.39 1.68 -46.43
C PRO A 22 25.01 1.79 -47.09
N ALA A 23 24.29 2.87 -46.80
CA ALA A 23 23.03 3.20 -47.43
C ALA A 23 23.21 3.54 -48.92
N LYS A 24 22.49 2.83 -49.76
CA LYS A 24 22.41 3.05 -51.20
C LYS A 24 21.38 4.15 -51.48
N SER A 25 21.84 5.33 -51.92
CA SER A 25 21.00 6.41 -52.37
C SER A 25 20.31 6.03 -53.68
N THR A 26 18.98 6.05 -53.66
CA THR A 26 18.14 5.94 -54.86
C THR A 26 17.40 7.27 -55.00
N ALA A 27 17.57 7.95 -56.12
CA ALA A 27 16.90 9.20 -56.46
C ALA A 27 15.41 9.01 -56.67
N PRO A 28 14.57 10.01 -56.35
CA PRO A 28 13.13 9.90 -56.49
C PRO A 28 12.71 10.01 -57.98
N PRO A 29 11.64 9.32 -58.38
CA PRO A 29 11.00 9.52 -59.70
C PRO A 29 10.21 10.84 -59.74
N GLU A 30 10.22 11.45 -60.89
CA GLU A 30 9.58 12.67 -61.29
C GLU A 30 8.03 12.54 -61.13
N THR A 31 7.39 13.48 -60.45
CA THR A 31 5.97 13.45 -60.13
C THR A 31 5.19 14.21 -61.19
N GLU A 32 4.25 13.54 -61.82
CA GLU A 32 3.25 14.18 -62.69
C GLU A 32 2.25 15.01 -61.84
N PRO A 33 1.64 16.10 -62.37
CA PRO A 33 0.74 16.95 -61.60
C PRO A 33 -0.59 16.24 -61.32
N VAL A 34 -0.86 15.98 -60.07
CA VAL A 34 -2.15 15.49 -59.58
C VAL A 34 -3.10 16.66 -59.46
N THR A 35 -4.23 16.58 -60.19
CA THR A 35 -5.37 17.50 -60.08
C THR A 35 -5.97 17.42 -58.70
N GLU A 36 -5.97 18.53 -57.95
CA GLU A 36 -6.59 18.62 -56.61
C GLU A 36 -8.11 18.40 -56.72
N ALA A 37 -8.57 17.37 -56.03
CA ALA A 37 -9.99 17.18 -55.73
C ALA A 37 -10.38 18.12 -54.55
N PRO A 38 -11.66 18.56 -54.43
CA PRO A 38 -12.07 19.47 -53.37
C PRO A 38 -11.85 18.84 -51.99
N THR A 39 -11.05 19.50 -51.18
CA THR A 39 -10.85 19.14 -49.76
C THR A 39 -12.16 19.34 -49.02
N GLU A 40 -12.80 18.24 -48.60
CA GLU A 40 -13.86 18.30 -47.61
C GLU A 40 -13.29 18.90 -46.31
N ALA A 41 -14.05 19.84 -45.72
CA ALA A 41 -13.67 20.47 -44.46
C ALA A 41 -13.50 19.40 -43.38
N PRO A 42 -12.50 19.54 -42.48
CA PRO A 42 -12.32 18.59 -41.39
C PRO A 42 -13.58 18.56 -40.53
N THR A 43 -14.27 17.42 -40.50
CA THR A 43 -15.32 17.16 -39.52
C THR A 43 -14.65 17.07 -38.17
N GLU A 44 -14.93 17.98 -37.25
CA GLU A 44 -14.45 17.91 -35.87
C GLU A 44 -14.85 16.57 -35.29
N PRO A 45 -13.91 15.84 -34.61
CA PRO A 45 -14.26 14.60 -33.94
C PRO A 45 -15.35 14.86 -32.89
N PRO A 46 -16.33 13.95 -32.74
CA PRO A 46 -17.39 14.13 -31.75
C PRO A 46 -16.77 14.33 -30.39
N THR A 47 -17.11 15.46 -29.76
CA THR A 47 -16.74 15.71 -28.36
C THR A 47 -17.39 14.62 -27.51
N GLU A 48 -16.60 13.70 -26.97
CA GLU A 48 -17.09 12.69 -26.03
C GLU A 48 -17.75 13.41 -24.82
N ALA A 49 -18.99 13.02 -24.54
CA ALA A 49 -19.71 13.54 -23.37
C ALA A 49 -18.87 13.24 -22.11
N PRO A 50 -18.83 14.16 -21.11
CA PRO A 50 -18.10 13.94 -19.89
C PRO A 50 -18.57 12.63 -19.21
N THR A 51 -17.70 11.66 -19.14
CA THR A 51 -17.97 10.40 -18.41
C THR A 51 -17.96 10.74 -16.92
N GLU A 52 -19.01 10.37 -16.20
CA GLU A 52 -19.05 10.55 -14.76
C GLU A 52 -17.85 9.82 -14.10
N PRO A 53 -17.20 10.43 -13.09
CA PRO A 53 -16.07 9.82 -12.44
C PRO A 53 -16.48 8.52 -11.75
N VAL A 54 -15.67 7.48 -11.92
CA VAL A 54 -15.86 6.17 -11.29
C VAL A 54 -14.84 6.00 -10.18
N TYR A 55 -15.30 5.65 -9.00
CA TYR A 55 -14.45 5.49 -7.81
C TYR A 55 -14.32 4.02 -7.44
N TYR A 56 -13.17 3.66 -6.88
CA TYR A 56 -12.86 2.29 -6.47
C TYR A 56 -12.28 2.27 -5.06
N ASN A 57 -12.62 1.23 -4.30
CA ASN A 57 -11.95 0.92 -3.06
C ASN A 57 -10.49 0.55 -3.35
N PRO A 58 -9.49 1.24 -2.79
CA PRO A 58 -8.08 1.04 -3.11
C PRO A 58 -7.53 -0.30 -2.61
N LEU A 59 -8.23 -0.98 -1.71
CA LEU A 59 -7.81 -2.27 -1.14
C LEU A 59 -8.40 -3.45 -1.92
N THR A 60 -9.67 -3.38 -2.32
CA THR A 60 -10.39 -4.49 -2.97
C THR A 60 -10.55 -4.31 -4.47
N GLY A 61 -10.47 -3.08 -4.96
CA GLY A 61 -10.77 -2.75 -6.36
C GLY A 61 -12.27 -2.75 -6.67
N GLU A 62 -13.13 -2.90 -5.68
CA GLU A 62 -14.57 -2.81 -5.87
C GLU A 62 -15.01 -1.38 -6.14
N ARG A 63 -16.03 -1.22 -6.99
CA ARG A 63 -16.60 0.09 -7.28
C ARG A 63 -17.32 0.63 -6.04
N ILE A 64 -17.09 1.92 -5.75
CA ILE A 64 -17.76 2.66 -4.69
C ILE A 64 -18.50 3.87 -5.27
N ASP A 65 -19.54 4.34 -4.57
CA ASP A 65 -20.43 5.38 -5.07
C ASP A 65 -19.85 6.79 -4.97
N ALA A 66 -18.87 6.98 -4.07
CA ALA A 66 -18.24 8.28 -3.84
C ALA A 66 -16.73 8.11 -3.58
N PRO A 67 -15.92 9.16 -3.81
CA PRO A 67 -14.50 9.12 -3.48
C PRO A 67 -14.29 8.99 -1.98
N LEU A 68 -13.26 8.23 -1.58
CA LEU A 68 -12.85 8.19 -0.19
C LEU A 68 -12.31 9.57 0.25
N THR A 69 -12.66 9.97 1.46
CA THR A 69 -12.24 11.24 2.05
C THR A 69 -11.06 11.09 3.00
N THR A 70 -10.67 9.86 3.30
CA THR A 70 -9.58 9.53 4.21
C THR A 70 -8.58 8.57 3.54
N ARG A 71 -7.41 8.45 4.16
CA ARG A 71 -6.47 7.37 3.84
C ARG A 71 -6.94 6.07 4.49
N VAL A 72 -6.38 4.96 4.02
CA VAL A 72 -6.62 3.62 4.59
C VAL A 72 -6.14 3.54 6.04
N TYR A 73 -6.94 2.95 6.90
CA TYR A 73 -6.55 2.64 8.28
C TYR A 73 -6.01 1.22 8.38
N GLY A 74 -4.91 1.07 9.13
CA GLY A 74 -4.34 -0.24 9.48
C GLY A 74 -4.37 -0.45 10.99
N VAL A 75 -5.24 -1.33 11.48
CA VAL A 75 -5.42 -1.55 12.93
C VAL A 75 -4.71 -2.82 13.35
N SER A 76 -3.75 -2.69 14.30
CA SER A 76 -3.01 -3.83 14.86
C SER A 76 -3.88 -4.61 15.85
N ILE A 77 -4.28 -5.83 15.48
CA ILE A 77 -5.24 -6.65 16.21
C ILE A 77 -4.54 -7.74 17.03
N ASN A 78 -4.97 -7.91 18.27
CA ASN A 78 -4.55 -9.04 19.10
C ASN A 78 -5.17 -10.35 18.56
N ASN A 79 -4.31 -11.27 18.11
CA ASN A 79 -4.74 -12.53 17.51
C ASN A 79 -4.54 -13.74 18.44
N LEU A 80 -4.33 -13.51 19.73
CA LEU A 80 -4.27 -14.58 20.71
C LEU A 80 -5.65 -15.14 21.02
N LYS A 81 -5.71 -16.44 21.32
CA LYS A 81 -6.96 -17.12 21.68
C LYS A 81 -7.72 -16.44 22.82
N ASP A 82 -7.00 -15.99 23.82
CA ASP A 82 -7.60 -15.36 25.01
C ASP A 82 -8.14 -13.93 24.73
N ALA A 83 -7.77 -13.36 23.57
CA ALA A 83 -8.30 -12.05 23.12
C ALA A 83 -9.62 -12.15 22.34
N LEU A 84 -10.17 -13.34 22.19
CA LEU A 84 -11.44 -13.54 21.52
C LEU A 84 -12.64 -13.11 22.40
N PRO A 85 -13.74 -12.66 21.79
CA PRO A 85 -13.92 -12.41 20.37
C PRO A 85 -13.19 -11.15 19.90
N ARG A 86 -12.76 -11.12 18.64
CA ARG A 86 -12.33 -9.90 17.96
C ARG A 86 -13.57 -9.17 17.47
N ILE A 87 -13.60 -7.84 17.65
CA ILE A 87 -14.75 -7.00 17.34
C ILE A 87 -14.42 -6.17 16.09
N GLY A 88 -15.35 -6.04 15.16
CA GLY A 88 -15.19 -5.22 13.94
C GLY A 88 -14.25 -5.77 12.87
N VAL A 89 -13.48 -6.81 13.19
CA VAL A 89 -12.43 -7.33 12.27
C VAL A 89 -13.01 -7.96 11.00
N CYS A 90 -14.21 -8.55 11.07
CA CYS A 90 -14.89 -9.12 9.89
C CYS A 90 -15.41 -8.06 8.92
N GLN A 91 -15.37 -6.78 9.29
CA GLN A 91 -15.74 -5.64 8.45
C GLN A 91 -14.53 -5.02 7.75
N ALA A 92 -13.31 -5.53 8.02
CA ALA A 92 -12.10 -5.10 7.33
C ALA A 92 -12.14 -5.52 5.86
N ASP A 93 -11.67 -4.65 4.98
CA ASP A 93 -11.47 -4.95 3.55
C ASP A 93 -10.41 -6.02 3.34
N ILE A 94 -9.33 -5.95 4.14
CA ILE A 94 -8.26 -6.96 4.15
C ILE A 94 -7.87 -7.25 5.60
N TYR A 95 -7.67 -8.53 5.91
CA TYR A 95 -7.08 -8.96 7.17
C TYR A 95 -5.80 -9.76 6.92
N LEU A 96 -4.69 -9.20 7.39
CA LEU A 96 -3.36 -9.80 7.26
C LEU A 96 -2.94 -10.44 8.58
N GLU A 97 -2.45 -11.66 8.51
CA GLU A 97 -1.88 -12.35 9.68
C GLU A 97 -0.37 -12.59 9.49
N THR A 98 0.39 -12.38 10.56
CA THR A 98 1.83 -12.58 10.52
C THR A 98 2.39 -13.05 11.86
N PHE A 99 3.46 -13.84 11.80
CA PHE A 99 4.23 -14.19 12.99
C PHE A 99 5.02 -12.97 13.48
N VAL A 100 4.92 -12.71 14.77
CA VAL A 100 5.58 -11.56 15.39
C VAL A 100 6.67 -11.94 16.38
N ASN A 101 6.47 -13.00 17.14
CA ASN A 101 7.45 -13.52 18.10
C ASN A 101 7.24 -15.04 18.25
N GLY A 102 8.17 -15.86 17.78
CA GLY A 102 8.04 -17.31 17.87
C GLY A 102 6.73 -17.79 17.19
N SER A 103 5.84 -18.39 17.97
CA SER A 103 4.54 -18.89 17.49
C SER A 103 3.40 -17.88 17.64
N ILE A 104 3.67 -16.65 18.08
CA ILE A 104 2.63 -15.63 18.27
C ILE A 104 2.29 -15.00 16.92
N VAL A 105 1.01 -15.08 16.55
CA VAL A 105 0.46 -14.42 15.38
C VAL A 105 -0.20 -13.09 15.78
N ARG A 106 -0.02 -12.07 14.95
CA ARG A 106 -0.66 -10.76 15.06
C ARG A 106 -1.42 -10.45 13.79
N GLY A 107 -2.62 -9.86 13.94
CA GLY A 107 -3.42 -9.38 12.82
C GLY A 107 -3.15 -7.91 12.51
N LEU A 108 -3.33 -7.55 11.25
CA LEU A 108 -3.48 -6.18 10.78
C LEU A 108 -4.76 -6.12 9.94
N ALA A 109 -5.75 -5.41 10.45
CA ALA A 109 -7.02 -5.19 9.76
C ALA A 109 -6.94 -3.86 8.99
N LEU A 110 -7.17 -3.90 7.68
CA LEU A 110 -7.13 -2.75 6.79
C LEU A 110 -8.56 -2.34 6.43
N PHE A 111 -8.83 -1.03 6.56
CA PHE A 111 -10.13 -0.43 6.25
C PHE A 111 -9.90 0.76 5.32
N ALA A 112 -10.51 0.72 4.14
CA ALA A 112 -10.54 1.87 3.24
C ALA A 112 -11.44 2.99 3.82
N ASP A 113 -12.56 2.59 4.43
CA ASP A 113 -13.44 3.49 5.18
C ASP A 113 -13.98 2.77 6.43
N PRO A 114 -13.53 3.13 7.64
CA PRO A 114 -14.02 2.55 8.88
C PRO A 114 -15.30 3.22 9.45
N SER A 115 -15.91 4.15 8.74
CA SER A 115 -17.02 4.99 9.28
C SER A 115 -18.23 4.18 9.74
N ASP A 116 -18.49 3.03 9.11
CA ASP A 116 -19.60 2.14 9.46
C ASP A 116 -19.23 1.10 10.54
N VAL A 117 -17.99 1.10 11.01
CA VAL A 117 -17.52 0.16 12.03
C VAL A 117 -17.59 0.81 13.40
N SER A 118 -18.55 0.41 14.21
CA SER A 118 -18.78 1.04 15.52
C SER A 118 -17.66 0.79 16.54
N VAL A 119 -17.03 -0.38 16.49
CA VAL A 119 -15.94 -0.78 17.40
C VAL A 119 -14.97 -1.72 16.69
N ILE A 120 -13.68 -1.47 16.82
CA ILE A 120 -12.62 -2.33 16.29
C ILE A 120 -11.67 -2.73 17.42
N GLY A 121 -11.40 -4.02 17.58
CA GLY A 121 -10.44 -4.47 18.58
C GLY A 121 -10.49 -5.98 18.89
N PRO A 122 -9.69 -6.41 19.89
CA PRO A 122 -8.78 -5.61 20.72
C PRO A 122 -7.51 -5.20 20.00
N VAL A 123 -7.18 -3.93 20.11
CA VAL A 123 -5.99 -3.32 19.51
C VAL A 123 -4.73 -3.72 20.30
N ARG A 124 -3.62 -3.95 19.61
CA ARG A 124 -2.36 -4.35 20.24
C ARG A 124 -1.14 -3.67 19.62
N SER A 125 0.01 -3.99 20.21
CA SER A 125 1.29 -3.38 19.87
C SER A 125 1.67 -3.55 18.40
N THR A 126 2.17 -2.50 17.80
CA THR A 126 2.74 -2.54 16.45
C THR A 126 4.02 -3.38 16.38
N ARG A 127 4.45 -3.71 15.17
CA ARG A 127 5.65 -4.49 14.86
C ARG A 127 6.33 -3.90 13.61
N TYR A 128 7.61 -4.20 13.40
CA TYR A 128 8.38 -3.69 12.26
C TYR A 128 7.68 -3.87 10.92
N MET A 129 7.17 -5.08 10.64
CA MET A 129 6.46 -5.36 9.40
C MET A 129 5.20 -4.53 9.20
N PHE A 130 4.54 -4.11 10.29
CA PHE A 130 3.38 -3.23 10.19
C PHE A 130 3.80 -1.79 9.88
N THR A 131 4.97 -1.36 10.37
CA THR A 131 5.58 -0.08 9.95
C THR A 131 5.93 -0.12 8.45
N ASP A 132 6.50 -1.23 7.97
CA ASP A 132 6.79 -1.41 6.55
C ASP A 132 5.52 -1.32 5.69
N LEU A 133 4.46 -2.02 6.09
CA LEU A 133 3.17 -1.97 5.41
C LEU A 133 2.54 -0.57 5.46
N ALA A 134 2.62 0.11 6.63
CA ALA A 134 2.09 1.45 6.78
C ALA A 134 2.74 2.44 5.81
N LEU A 135 4.05 2.38 5.66
CA LEU A 135 4.78 3.23 4.73
C LEU A 135 4.55 2.86 3.26
N HIS A 136 4.38 1.56 2.98
CA HIS A 136 4.18 1.09 1.60
C HIS A 136 2.78 1.42 1.06
N TYR A 137 1.77 1.29 1.91
CA TYR A 137 0.36 1.51 1.54
C TYR A 137 -0.19 2.85 2.02
N ASP A 138 0.65 3.75 2.53
CA ASP A 138 0.26 5.05 3.09
C ASP A 138 -0.86 4.94 4.14
N LEU A 139 -0.71 3.99 5.06
CA LEU A 139 -1.73 3.72 6.09
C LEU A 139 -1.66 4.73 7.23
N ILE A 140 -2.83 5.01 7.81
CA ILE A 140 -2.92 5.55 9.17
C ILE A 140 -2.90 4.35 10.14
N MET A 141 -1.78 4.15 10.81
CA MET A 141 -1.61 3.01 11.74
C MET A 141 -2.27 3.26 13.08
N VAL A 142 -3.09 2.30 13.54
CA VAL A 142 -3.66 2.30 14.88
C VAL A 142 -3.12 1.14 15.68
N HIS A 143 -2.50 1.43 16.82
CA HIS A 143 -1.87 0.40 17.65
C HIS A 143 -1.85 0.76 19.14
N ALA A 144 -1.77 -0.22 20.01
CA ALA A 144 -1.58 -0.06 21.46
C ALA A 144 -0.15 -0.43 21.82
N GLY A 145 0.72 0.59 21.84
CA GLY A 145 2.13 0.43 22.22
C GLY A 145 3.00 -0.29 21.18
N GLY A 146 4.14 -0.74 21.64
CA GLY A 146 5.17 -1.45 20.90
C GLY A 146 6.44 -1.58 21.75
N SER A 147 7.43 -2.33 21.28
CA SER A 147 8.76 -2.26 21.92
C SER A 147 9.39 -0.87 21.65
N HIS A 148 10.29 -0.43 22.52
CA HIS A 148 10.97 0.86 22.33
C HIS A 148 11.65 0.99 20.98
N VAL A 149 12.20 -0.11 20.48
CA VAL A 149 12.89 -0.16 19.19
C VAL A 149 11.88 0.04 18.05
N VAL A 150 10.73 -0.65 18.08
CA VAL A 150 9.68 -0.50 17.06
C VAL A 150 9.04 0.88 17.10
N LEU A 151 8.76 1.42 18.30
CA LEU A 151 8.21 2.77 18.43
C LEU A 151 9.21 3.85 17.97
N GLY A 152 10.51 3.59 18.18
CA GLY A 152 11.59 4.40 17.63
C GLY A 152 11.63 4.36 16.10
N ASP A 153 11.47 3.19 15.52
CA ASP A 153 11.41 2.96 14.07
C ASP A 153 10.22 3.66 13.42
N VAL A 154 9.01 3.49 13.98
CA VAL A 154 7.80 4.21 13.54
C VAL A 154 8.06 5.72 13.44
N ARG A 155 8.63 6.31 14.50
CA ARG A 155 8.91 7.74 14.56
C ARG A 155 10.00 8.18 13.58
N THR A 156 11.09 7.41 13.52
CA THR A 156 12.26 7.77 12.69
C THR A 156 11.92 7.66 11.20
N ARG A 157 11.09 6.71 10.82
CA ARG A 157 10.68 6.49 9.42
C ARG A 157 9.47 7.32 9.03
N GLY A 158 8.83 8.02 9.98
CA GLY A 158 7.71 8.91 9.72
C GLY A 158 6.42 8.18 9.33
N ALA A 159 6.18 6.98 9.86
CA ALA A 159 4.90 6.31 9.67
C ALA A 159 3.82 7.01 10.51
N ASP A 160 2.74 7.41 9.85
CA ASP A 160 1.62 8.07 10.50
C ASP A 160 0.76 7.08 11.30
N GLY A 161 0.22 7.55 12.43
CA GLY A 161 -0.70 6.72 13.19
C GLY A 161 -0.96 7.17 14.60
N PHE A 162 -1.80 6.39 15.28
CA PHE A 162 -2.23 6.61 16.65
C PHE A 162 -1.72 5.50 17.56
N ASN A 163 -0.88 5.86 18.54
CA ASN A 163 -0.57 4.97 19.65
C ASN A 163 -1.54 5.22 20.79
N ILE A 164 -2.57 4.37 20.90
CA ILE A 164 -3.65 4.55 21.87
C ILE A 164 -3.22 4.31 23.33
N ASP A 165 -2.01 3.80 23.57
CA ASP A 165 -1.45 3.70 24.92
C ASP A 165 -0.85 5.02 25.44
N THR A 166 -0.47 5.94 24.55
CA THR A 166 0.28 7.16 24.91
C THR A 166 -0.42 8.45 24.54
N GLN A 167 -1.36 8.41 23.60
CA GLN A 167 -2.20 9.54 23.25
C GLN A 167 -3.40 9.61 24.18
N ASP A 168 -4.02 10.77 24.24
CA ASP A 168 -5.27 10.91 24.98
C ASP A 168 -6.34 10.03 24.38
N SER A 169 -6.44 8.83 24.92
CA SER A 169 -7.31 7.76 24.42
C SER A 169 -8.79 8.08 24.57
N THR A 170 -9.16 9.16 25.27
CA THR A 170 -10.54 9.55 25.50
C THR A 170 -11.29 9.91 24.22
N TYR A 171 -10.59 10.25 23.15
CA TYR A 171 -11.22 10.67 21.90
C TYR A 171 -11.37 9.55 20.85
N TYR A 172 -10.48 8.54 20.88
CA TYR A 172 -10.42 7.55 19.80
C TYR A 172 -10.44 6.11 20.26
N SER A 173 -10.26 5.87 21.55
CA SER A 173 -10.22 4.52 22.08
C SER A 173 -10.87 4.44 23.47
N PHE A 174 -11.33 3.26 23.80
CA PHE A 174 -11.82 2.96 25.14
C PHE A 174 -11.25 1.64 25.63
N ARG A 175 -11.25 1.49 26.95
CA ARG A 175 -10.87 0.26 27.60
C ARG A 175 -12.12 -0.52 27.96
N ASP A 176 -12.28 -1.70 27.36
CA ASP A 176 -13.37 -2.61 27.75
C ASP A 176 -13.08 -3.20 29.13
N MET A 177 -13.79 -2.70 30.14
CA MET A 177 -13.55 -3.05 31.53
C MET A 177 -13.94 -4.49 31.87
N ASP A 178 -14.88 -5.09 31.16
CA ASP A 178 -15.22 -6.50 31.36
C ASP A 178 -14.12 -7.41 30.80
N ARG A 179 -13.56 -7.04 29.66
CA ARG A 179 -12.38 -7.72 29.10
C ARG A 179 -11.15 -7.51 29.99
N TYR A 180 -10.93 -6.33 30.53
CA TYR A 180 -9.82 -6.02 31.43
C TYR A 180 -9.82 -6.94 32.66
N LYS A 181 -10.97 -7.14 33.30
CA LYS A 181 -11.14 -7.99 34.48
C LYS A 181 -10.87 -9.47 34.21
N ASN A 182 -11.22 -9.92 33.00
CA ASN A 182 -11.22 -11.34 32.66
C ASN A 182 -10.01 -11.76 31.82
N HIS A 183 -9.34 -10.83 31.13
CA HIS A 183 -8.35 -11.12 30.10
C HIS A 183 -7.09 -10.24 30.11
N TYR A 184 -6.74 -9.64 31.22
CA TYR A 184 -5.48 -8.90 31.46
C TYR A 184 -4.85 -8.19 30.25
N GLY A 185 -5.19 -6.91 30.06
CA GLY A 185 -4.54 -6.05 29.07
C GLY A 185 -4.96 -6.27 27.62
N TRP A 186 -6.09 -6.94 27.37
CA TRP A 186 -6.63 -7.12 26.02
C TRP A 186 -7.94 -6.36 25.81
N GLU A 187 -8.07 -5.29 26.54
CA GLU A 187 -9.22 -4.44 26.65
C GLU A 187 -9.21 -3.23 25.71
N HIS A 188 -8.08 -2.94 25.07
CA HIS A 188 -7.99 -1.78 24.16
C HIS A 188 -8.83 -2.03 22.91
N CYS A 189 -9.81 -1.17 22.70
CA CYS A 189 -10.65 -1.15 21.52
C CYS A 189 -10.65 0.27 20.93
N LEU A 190 -10.97 0.34 19.65
CA LEU A 190 -11.13 1.57 18.92
C LEU A 190 -12.60 1.70 18.50
N PHE A 191 -13.15 2.89 18.53
CA PHE A 191 -14.50 3.19 18.04
C PHE A 191 -14.53 4.32 17.01
#